data_f4142b4c0614d0ebe7c0d61e1383ab66
#
_entry.id   f4142b4c0614d0ebe7c0d61e1383ab66
#
_cell.length_a   1.000
_cell.length_b   1.000
_cell.length_c   1.000
_cell.angle_alpha   90.00
_cell.angle_beta   90.00
_cell.angle_gamma   90.00
#
_symmetry.space_group_name_H-M   'P 1'
#
loop_
_entity.id
_entity.type
_entity.pdbx_description
1 polymer ?
#
loop_
_entity_poly.entity_id
_entity_poly.type
_entity_poly.pdbx_seq_one_letter_code
_entity_poly.pdbx_strand_id
1 'polypeptide(L)'
;SGHGKLYANAYSVSPCGIFVPHDSDIKTPEDLANVPISVGYQSGSHYSTIQALEPFLSHNEINLSFADGLLFKRMENLIDSAVPAVNLFSGPYYFMEQLGFRKVLDTSFMMAVMVSEEADVEDIEKYFKALRMAQKDIDLRQELYTHYYRDEFPERFRDQMDTRLFGPGERIVFEPYSREFFDDSRAWIAERNIFEGGLGELTYDEAIVAPKMLESTP
;
A
#
# COMPACT_ATOMS: atom_id res chain seq x y z
N SER A 1 -5.03 6.91 -18.84
CA SER A 1 -5.30 5.63 -19.52
C SER A 1 -6.71 5.56 -20.13
N GLY A 2 -7.65 6.41 -19.76
CA GLY A 2 -9.01 6.47 -20.31
C GLY A 2 -9.89 5.26 -19.98
N HIS A 3 -9.58 4.53 -18.92
CA HIS A 3 -10.31 3.30 -18.55
C HIS A 3 -11.07 3.41 -17.22
N GLY A 4 -11.06 4.56 -16.56
CA GLY A 4 -11.76 4.76 -15.30
C GLY A 4 -11.51 6.13 -14.70
N LYS A 5 -12.28 6.43 -13.67
CA LYS A 5 -12.16 7.64 -12.87
C LYS A 5 -11.86 7.32 -11.43
N LEU A 6 -11.24 8.26 -10.73
CA LEU A 6 -10.99 8.14 -9.30
C LEU A 6 -12.25 8.49 -8.51
N TYR A 7 -12.58 7.70 -7.52
CA TYR A 7 -13.71 7.98 -6.64
C TYR A 7 -13.33 9.04 -5.59
N ALA A 8 -14.13 10.12 -5.54
CA ALA A 8 -13.77 11.30 -4.74
C ALA A 8 -13.93 11.14 -3.22
N ASN A 9 -14.76 10.21 -2.74
CA ASN A 9 -15.22 10.21 -1.35
C ASN A 9 -14.63 9.05 -0.52
N ALA A 10 -13.62 8.37 -1.04
CA ALA A 10 -12.87 7.37 -0.30
C ALA A 10 -11.49 7.12 -0.91
N TYR A 11 -10.58 6.71 -0.07
CA TYR A 11 -9.27 6.17 -0.42
C TYR A 11 -8.92 5.06 0.56
N SER A 12 -7.91 4.26 0.29
CA SER A 12 -7.42 3.31 1.28
C SER A 12 -6.03 3.70 1.78
N VAL A 13 -5.71 3.27 3.00
CA VAL A 13 -4.38 3.40 3.59
C VAL A 13 -3.88 2.01 3.95
N SER A 14 -2.68 1.68 3.52
CA SER A 14 -2.04 0.41 3.84
C SER A 14 -0.79 0.64 4.68
N PRO A 15 -0.68 -0.01 5.86
CA PRO A 15 0.60 -0.06 6.56
C PRO A 15 1.61 -0.79 5.69
N CYS A 16 2.79 -0.21 5.57
CA CYS A 16 3.86 -0.72 4.73
C CYS A 16 5.20 -0.37 5.36
N GLY A 17 6.23 -1.19 5.17
CA GLY A 17 7.53 -0.91 5.75
C GLY A 17 8.66 -1.68 5.09
N ILE A 18 9.87 -1.12 5.21
CA ILE A 18 11.10 -1.79 4.81
C ILE A 18 11.61 -2.60 5.99
N PHE A 19 11.72 -3.92 5.77
CA PHE A 19 12.17 -4.89 6.76
C PHE A 19 13.54 -5.45 6.40
N VAL A 20 14.33 -5.70 7.45
CA VAL A 20 15.64 -6.36 7.40
C VAL A 20 15.73 -7.42 8.51
N PRO A 21 16.65 -8.38 8.45
CA PRO A 21 16.89 -9.32 9.55
C PRO A 21 17.18 -8.59 10.87
N HIS A 22 16.78 -9.19 12.00
CA HIS A 22 16.98 -8.62 13.33
C HIS A 22 18.44 -8.26 13.62
N ASP A 23 19.35 -9.12 13.21
CA ASP A 23 20.80 -9.01 13.41
C ASP A 23 21.54 -8.24 12.31
N SER A 24 20.81 -7.68 11.34
CA SER A 24 21.37 -6.83 10.27
C SER A 24 22.07 -5.60 10.85
N ASP A 25 23.13 -5.17 10.20
CA ASP A 25 23.83 -3.91 10.49
C ASP A 25 23.02 -2.69 10.03
N ILE A 26 22.00 -2.87 9.19
CA ILE A 26 21.08 -1.82 8.73
C ILE A 26 20.15 -1.43 9.87
N LYS A 27 20.29 -0.21 10.40
CA LYS A 27 19.54 0.29 11.57
C LYS A 27 18.76 1.56 11.30
N THR A 28 19.21 2.35 10.34
CA THR A 28 18.61 3.63 9.96
C THR A 28 18.30 3.65 8.45
N PRO A 29 17.45 4.57 7.98
CA PRO A 29 17.19 4.71 6.55
C PRO A 29 18.45 4.96 5.71
N GLU A 30 19.43 5.68 6.25
CA GLU A 30 20.70 6.00 5.57
C GLU A 30 21.54 4.73 5.33
N ASP A 31 21.43 3.72 6.21
CA ASP A 31 22.13 2.44 6.04
C ASP A 31 21.60 1.63 4.84
N LEU A 32 20.45 2.02 4.27
CA LEU A 32 19.88 1.41 3.06
C LEU A 32 20.54 1.90 1.76
N ALA A 33 21.50 2.85 1.83
CA ALA A 33 22.22 3.33 0.65
C ALA A 33 22.85 2.17 -0.13
N ASN A 34 22.48 2.03 -1.42
CA ASN A 34 22.91 0.96 -2.33
C ASN A 34 22.54 -0.47 -1.92
N VAL A 35 21.77 -0.67 -0.85
CA VAL A 35 21.24 -1.98 -0.48
C VAL A 35 20.09 -2.35 -1.40
N PRO A 36 20.10 -3.54 -2.06
CA PRO A 36 18.99 -3.96 -2.89
C PRO A 36 17.74 -4.25 -2.03
N ILE A 37 16.70 -3.44 -2.24
CA ILE A 37 15.41 -3.58 -1.55
C ILE A 37 14.42 -4.26 -2.51
N SER A 38 13.91 -5.43 -2.13
CA SER A 38 12.94 -6.14 -2.95
C SER A 38 11.56 -5.51 -2.87
N VAL A 39 11.01 -5.12 -4.03
CA VAL A 39 9.71 -4.47 -4.20
C VAL A 39 8.95 -5.08 -5.39
N GLY A 40 7.64 -4.87 -5.47
CA GLY A 40 6.86 -5.22 -6.65
C GLY A 40 6.99 -4.15 -7.74
N TYR A 41 7.27 -4.55 -8.98
CA TYR A 41 7.38 -3.59 -10.09
C TYR A 41 6.04 -2.87 -10.34
N GLN A 42 6.07 -1.55 -10.47
CA GLN A 42 4.90 -0.68 -10.67
C GLN A 42 3.77 -0.89 -9.64
N SER A 43 4.13 -1.21 -8.40
CA SER A 43 3.19 -1.41 -7.30
C SER A 43 3.30 -0.32 -6.23
N GLY A 44 2.39 -0.33 -5.25
CA GLY A 44 2.47 0.54 -4.08
C GLY A 44 3.83 0.46 -3.38
N SER A 45 4.38 -0.75 -3.21
CA SER A 45 5.70 -0.93 -2.59
C SER A 45 6.86 -0.33 -3.40
N HIS A 46 6.74 -0.25 -4.72
CA HIS A 46 7.75 0.41 -5.56
C HIS A 46 7.83 1.90 -5.24
N TYR A 47 6.72 2.58 -5.41
CA TYR A 47 6.68 4.04 -5.33
C TYR A 47 6.76 4.53 -3.88
N SER A 48 6.13 3.84 -2.94
CA SER A 48 6.23 4.21 -1.52
C SER A 48 7.65 4.04 -0.96
N THR A 49 8.40 3.05 -1.45
CA THR A 49 9.83 2.90 -1.09
C THR A 49 10.65 4.09 -1.55
N ILE A 50 10.47 4.54 -2.80
CA ILE A 50 11.19 5.70 -3.32
C ILE A 50 10.83 6.95 -2.51
N GLN A 51 9.53 7.25 -2.36
CA GLN A 51 9.05 8.42 -1.63
C GLN A 51 9.57 8.48 -0.19
N ALA A 52 9.57 7.33 0.50
CA ALA A 52 10.01 7.27 1.89
C ALA A 52 11.53 7.40 2.06
N LEU A 53 12.32 7.00 1.05
CA LEU A 53 13.78 7.07 1.11
C LEU A 53 14.37 8.39 0.59
N GLU A 54 13.68 9.12 -0.27
CA GLU A 54 14.15 10.41 -0.85
C GLU A 54 14.56 11.47 0.19
N PRO A 55 13.96 11.55 1.40
CA PRO A 55 14.44 12.46 2.44
C PRO A 55 15.81 12.10 3.03
N PHE A 56 16.28 10.86 2.86
CA PHE A 56 17.49 10.31 3.47
C PHE A 56 18.59 10.00 2.46
N LEU A 57 18.20 9.62 1.24
CA LEU A 57 19.11 9.10 0.20
C LEU A 57 18.94 9.87 -1.11
N SER A 58 20.03 10.05 -1.82
CA SER A 58 19.95 10.51 -3.20
C SER A 58 19.34 9.42 -4.11
N HIS A 59 18.75 9.83 -5.23
CA HIS A 59 18.13 8.91 -6.19
C HIS A 59 19.07 7.77 -6.64
N ASN A 60 20.37 8.06 -6.80
CA ASN A 60 21.35 7.06 -7.23
C ASN A 60 21.72 6.04 -6.15
N GLU A 61 21.41 6.32 -4.88
CA GLU A 61 21.64 5.43 -3.75
C GLU A 61 20.46 4.52 -3.46
N ILE A 62 19.27 4.84 -4.00
CA ILE A 62 18.06 4.00 -3.87
C ILE A 62 18.17 2.83 -4.85
N ASN A 63 18.43 1.63 -4.34
CA ASN A 63 18.62 0.43 -5.13
C ASN A 63 17.41 -0.52 -4.97
N LEU A 64 16.59 -0.64 -6.02
CA LEU A 64 15.39 -1.49 -6.00
C LEU A 64 15.60 -2.78 -6.79
N SER A 65 15.18 -3.89 -6.21
CA SER A 65 15.18 -5.21 -6.85
C SER A 65 13.74 -5.65 -7.15
N PHE A 66 13.48 -6.03 -8.39
CA PHE A 66 12.18 -6.51 -8.88
C PHE A 66 12.16 -8.01 -9.19
N ALA A 67 13.21 -8.74 -8.81
CA ALA A 67 13.40 -10.15 -9.17
C ALA A 67 12.26 -11.06 -8.68
N ASP A 68 11.66 -10.74 -7.53
CA ASP A 68 10.62 -11.54 -6.89
C ASP A 68 9.41 -10.66 -6.53
N GLY A 69 8.70 -10.16 -7.53
CA GLY A 69 7.65 -9.15 -7.40
C GLY A 69 6.43 -9.53 -6.52
N LEU A 70 6.21 -10.82 -6.23
CA LEU A 70 5.07 -11.29 -5.44
C LEU A 70 5.31 -11.05 -3.94
N LEU A 71 4.31 -10.52 -3.25
CA LEU A 71 4.37 -10.11 -1.85
C LEU A 71 4.90 -11.22 -0.92
N PHE A 72 4.29 -12.40 -0.97
CA PHE A 72 4.69 -13.54 -0.13
C PHE A 72 6.07 -14.07 -0.50
N LYS A 73 6.44 -14.04 -1.78
CA LYS A 73 7.78 -14.49 -2.20
C LYS A 73 8.88 -13.57 -1.67
N ARG A 74 8.66 -12.26 -1.63
CA ARG A 74 9.59 -11.30 -1.00
C ARG A 74 9.76 -11.59 0.49
N MET A 75 8.65 -11.84 1.20
CA MET A 75 8.67 -12.24 2.61
C MET A 75 9.50 -13.52 2.81
N GLU A 76 9.22 -14.56 2.01
CA GLU A 76 9.97 -15.82 2.06
C GLU A 76 11.46 -15.61 1.85
N ASN A 77 11.83 -14.82 0.84
CA ASN A 77 13.23 -14.56 0.51
C ASN A 77 13.98 -13.84 1.65
N LEU A 78 13.30 -12.94 2.38
CA LEU A 78 13.91 -12.30 3.55
C LEU A 78 14.08 -13.31 4.69
N ILE A 79 13.06 -14.13 4.98
CA ILE A 79 13.11 -15.18 6.02
C ILE A 79 14.23 -16.19 5.71
N ASP A 80 14.34 -16.59 4.45
CA ASP A 80 15.34 -17.53 3.96
C ASP A 80 16.73 -16.88 3.74
N SER A 81 16.91 -15.60 4.13
CA SER A 81 18.16 -14.83 4.00
C SER A 81 18.67 -14.70 2.55
N ALA A 82 17.79 -14.80 1.56
CA ALA A 82 18.12 -14.68 0.15
C ALA A 82 18.24 -13.20 -0.32
N VAL A 83 17.65 -12.26 0.42
CA VAL A 83 17.74 -10.82 0.17
C VAL A 83 17.98 -10.06 1.47
N PRO A 84 18.69 -8.90 1.43
CA PRO A 84 19.02 -8.14 2.63
C PRO A 84 17.87 -7.28 3.15
N ALA A 85 16.97 -6.83 2.27
CA ALA A 85 15.87 -5.95 2.61
C ALA A 85 14.66 -6.15 1.69
N VAL A 86 13.46 -5.98 2.22
CA VAL A 86 12.20 -6.07 1.48
C VAL A 86 11.22 -5.00 1.94
N ASN A 87 10.37 -4.54 1.03
CA ASN A 87 9.21 -3.74 1.39
C ASN A 87 7.97 -4.64 1.43
N LEU A 88 7.26 -4.65 2.56
CA LEU A 88 6.10 -5.51 2.82
C LEU A 88 4.93 -4.72 3.39
N PHE A 89 3.72 -5.19 3.10
CA PHE A 89 2.44 -4.65 3.57
C PHE A 89 1.47 -5.79 3.91
N SER A 90 0.25 -5.46 4.39
CA SER A 90 -0.79 -6.44 4.73
C SER A 90 -0.31 -7.51 5.73
N GLY A 91 -0.75 -8.76 5.58
CA GLY A 91 -0.38 -9.88 6.46
C GLY A 91 1.13 -10.07 6.64
N PRO A 92 1.94 -10.11 5.58
CA PRO A 92 3.41 -10.19 5.67
C PRO A 92 4.05 -9.11 6.54
N TYR A 93 3.55 -7.87 6.53
CA TYR A 93 4.04 -6.80 7.40
C TYR A 93 3.96 -7.20 8.89
N TYR A 94 2.79 -7.63 9.35
CA TYR A 94 2.58 -8.03 10.74
C TYR A 94 3.34 -9.31 11.11
N PHE A 95 3.43 -10.25 10.18
CA PHE A 95 4.14 -11.50 10.41
C PHE A 95 5.64 -11.26 10.60
N MET A 96 6.24 -10.35 9.85
CA MET A 96 7.65 -9.98 10.04
C MET A 96 7.88 -9.30 11.40
N GLU A 97 6.97 -8.44 11.85
CA GLU A 97 7.03 -7.87 13.20
C GLU A 97 6.93 -8.96 14.28
N GLN A 98 6.00 -9.93 14.11
CA GLN A 98 5.85 -11.07 15.02
C GLN A 98 7.13 -11.93 15.08
N LEU A 99 7.80 -12.15 13.97
CA LEU A 99 9.06 -12.91 13.90
C LEU A 99 10.28 -12.12 14.40
N GLY A 100 10.11 -10.84 14.75
CA GLY A 100 11.17 -9.99 15.28
C GLY A 100 12.09 -9.39 14.23
N PHE A 101 11.71 -9.39 12.96
CA PHE A 101 12.44 -8.64 11.94
C PHE A 101 12.36 -7.14 12.24
N ARG A 102 13.41 -6.40 11.89
CA ARG A 102 13.46 -4.96 12.12
C ARG A 102 12.80 -4.20 10.98
N LYS A 103 11.80 -3.39 11.29
CA LYS A 103 11.30 -2.36 10.38
C LYS A 103 12.23 -1.15 10.48
N VAL A 104 12.95 -0.86 9.39
CA VAL A 104 13.90 0.26 9.32
C VAL A 104 13.18 1.57 8.99
N LEU A 105 12.19 1.51 8.11
CA LEU A 105 11.44 2.69 7.66
C LEU A 105 9.98 2.33 7.46
N ASP A 106 9.09 3.20 7.93
CA ASP A 106 7.67 3.15 7.59
C ASP A 106 7.47 3.73 6.18
N THR A 107 6.79 2.99 5.34
CA THR A 107 6.49 3.36 3.96
C THR A 107 4.99 3.25 3.69
N SER A 108 4.17 3.45 4.73
CA SER A 108 2.71 3.46 4.61
C SER A 108 2.26 4.38 3.50
N PHE A 109 1.31 3.96 2.71
CA PHE A 109 0.87 4.68 1.53
C PHE A 109 -0.64 4.72 1.39
N MET A 110 -1.10 5.73 0.68
CA MET A 110 -2.50 5.91 0.34
C MET A 110 -2.75 5.45 -1.11
N MET A 111 -3.90 4.80 -1.33
CA MET A 111 -4.35 4.39 -2.66
C MET A 111 -5.70 5.02 -2.98
N ALA A 112 -5.77 5.73 -4.10
CA ALA A 112 -7.04 6.19 -4.62
C ALA A 112 -7.86 5.01 -5.16
N VAL A 113 -9.17 5.04 -4.98
CA VAL A 113 -10.08 4.05 -5.54
C VAL A 113 -10.45 4.43 -6.96
N MET A 114 -10.31 3.50 -7.89
CA MET A 114 -10.71 3.71 -9.28
C MET A 114 -12.00 2.96 -9.59
N VAL A 115 -12.92 3.63 -10.29
CA VAL A 115 -14.19 3.09 -10.77
C VAL A 115 -14.24 3.15 -12.29
N SER A 116 -14.95 2.22 -12.93
CA SER A 116 -15.18 2.25 -14.39
C SER A 116 -15.94 3.49 -14.79
N GLU A 117 -15.62 4.07 -15.94
CA GLU A 117 -16.41 5.16 -16.54
C GLU A 117 -17.83 4.74 -16.90
N GLU A 118 -18.06 3.46 -17.13
CA GLU A 118 -19.35 2.87 -17.47
C GLU A 118 -20.18 2.50 -16.24
N ALA A 119 -19.60 2.58 -15.03
CA ALA A 119 -20.28 2.19 -13.81
C ALA A 119 -21.44 3.16 -13.50
N ASP A 120 -22.59 2.59 -13.18
CA ASP A 120 -23.75 3.38 -12.75
C ASP A 120 -23.48 4.06 -11.40
N VAL A 121 -23.78 5.35 -11.31
CA VAL A 121 -23.51 6.15 -10.10
C VAL A 121 -24.25 5.60 -8.88
N GLU A 122 -25.49 5.14 -9.05
CA GLU A 122 -26.29 4.58 -7.96
C GLU A 122 -25.67 3.27 -7.43
N ASP A 123 -25.13 2.45 -8.32
CA ASP A 123 -24.44 1.21 -7.93
C ASP A 123 -23.11 1.48 -7.23
N ILE A 124 -22.35 2.50 -7.68
CA ILE A 124 -21.16 2.99 -6.97
C ILE A 124 -21.51 3.40 -5.54
N GLU A 125 -22.58 4.18 -5.36
CA GLU A 125 -23.02 4.62 -4.02
C GLU A 125 -23.42 3.45 -3.12
N LYS A 126 -24.19 2.50 -3.65
CA LYS A 126 -24.56 1.27 -2.92
C LYS A 126 -23.34 0.46 -2.50
N TYR A 127 -22.37 0.30 -3.40
CA TYR A 127 -21.13 -0.41 -3.14
C TYR A 127 -20.33 0.24 -2.01
N PHE A 128 -20.10 1.56 -2.09
CA PHE A 128 -19.36 2.27 -1.04
C PHE A 128 -20.13 2.35 0.27
N LYS A 129 -21.46 2.36 0.25
CA LYS A 129 -22.27 2.23 1.46
C LYS A 129 -22.04 0.87 2.15
N ALA A 130 -22.01 -0.22 1.38
CA ALA A 130 -21.71 -1.54 1.91
C ALA A 130 -20.28 -1.63 2.46
N LEU A 131 -19.29 -1.08 1.75
CA LEU A 131 -17.90 -1.01 2.22
C LEU A 131 -17.77 -0.21 3.52
N ARG A 132 -18.48 0.91 3.66
CA ARG A 132 -18.50 1.70 4.90
C ARG A 132 -19.03 0.90 6.08
N MET A 133 -20.08 0.12 5.86
CA MET A 133 -20.64 -0.75 6.90
C MET A 133 -19.65 -1.86 7.29
N ALA A 134 -19.01 -2.48 6.31
CA ALA A 134 -17.99 -3.52 6.54
C ALA A 134 -16.77 -2.95 7.29
N GLN A 135 -16.25 -1.79 6.85
CA GLN A 135 -15.13 -1.14 7.52
C GLN A 135 -15.44 -0.80 8.98
N LYS A 136 -16.64 -0.27 9.24
CA LYS A 136 -17.09 0.01 10.60
C LYS A 136 -17.16 -1.26 11.46
N ASP A 137 -17.60 -2.38 10.91
CA ASP A 137 -17.68 -3.64 11.64
C ASP A 137 -16.27 -4.17 11.95
N ILE A 138 -15.34 -4.10 11.01
CA ILE A 138 -13.93 -4.45 11.20
C ILE A 138 -13.29 -3.57 12.27
N ASP A 139 -13.49 -2.24 12.21
CA ASP A 139 -12.93 -1.29 13.18
C ASP A 139 -13.40 -1.56 14.62
N LEU A 140 -14.62 -2.05 14.78
CA LEU A 140 -15.21 -2.35 16.10
C LEU A 140 -14.85 -3.73 16.63
N ARG A 141 -14.54 -4.69 15.75
CA ARG A 141 -14.38 -6.11 16.10
C ARG A 141 -13.30 -6.77 15.26
N GLN A 142 -12.15 -6.12 15.14
CA GLN A 142 -11.03 -6.57 14.34
C GLN A 142 -10.64 -8.04 14.62
N GLU A 143 -10.71 -8.44 15.88
CA GLU A 143 -10.37 -9.79 16.33
C GLU A 143 -11.18 -10.91 15.67
N LEU A 144 -12.38 -10.57 15.14
CA LEU A 144 -13.21 -11.53 14.40
C LEU A 144 -12.71 -11.78 12.97
N TYR A 145 -11.80 -10.96 12.46
CA TYR A 145 -11.38 -10.98 11.05
C TYR A 145 -9.91 -11.35 10.86
N THR A 146 -9.03 -11.09 11.82
CA THR A 146 -7.59 -11.30 11.65
C THR A 146 -7.21 -12.76 11.38
N HIS A 147 -8.04 -13.72 11.76
CA HIS A 147 -7.78 -15.13 11.46
C HIS A 147 -7.78 -15.44 9.96
N TYR A 148 -8.46 -14.64 9.11
CA TYR A 148 -8.47 -14.83 7.65
C TYR A 148 -7.11 -14.61 7.00
N TYR A 149 -6.19 -13.86 7.63
CA TYR A 149 -4.83 -13.77 7.14
C TYR A 149 -4.15 -15.14 6.97
N ARG A 150 -4.53 -16.12 7.79
CA ARG A 150 -3.96 -17.48 7.71
C ARG A 150 -4.25 -18.15 6.38
N ASP A 151 -5.40 -17.87 5.77
CA ASP A 151 -5.82 -18.50 4.51
C ASP A 151 -4.98 -18.00 3.31
N GLU A 152 -4.45 -16.78 3.40
CA GLU A 152 -3.63 -16.17 2.36
C GLU A 152 -2.17 -16.64 2.41
N PHE A 153 -1.70 -17.09 3.58
CA PHE A 153 -0.29 -17.40 3.80
C PHE A 153 0.12 -18.75 3.21
N PRO A 154 1.40 -18.86 2.74
CA PRO A 154 1.97 -20.15 2.39
C PRO A 154 1.87 -21.13 3.56
N GLU A 155 1.56 -22.39 3.27
CA GLU A 155 1.27 -23.43 4.27
C GLU A 155 2.37 -23.56 5.32
N ARG A 156 3.65 -23.44 4.92
CA ARG A 156 4.81 -23.57 5.83
C ARG A 156 4.83 -22.57 6.99
N PHE A 157 4.06 -21.49 6.91
CA PHE A 157 4.05 -20.44 7.95
C PHE A 157 2.77 -20.42 8.79
N ARG A 158 1.70 -21.09 8.35
CA ARG A 158 0.36 -20.98 8.96
C ARG A 158 0.35 -21.36 10.43
N ASP A 159 1.11 -22.38 10.81
CA ASP A 159 1.20 -22.84 12.21
C ASP A 159 2.06 -21.93 13.11
N GLN A 160 2.86 -21.04 12.52
CA GLN A 160 3.71 -20.09 13.25
C GLN A 160 2.99 -18.77 13.51
N MET A 161 1.83 -18.55 12.89
CA MET A 161 1.10 -17.28 12.94
C MET A 161 0.26 -17.18 14.22
N ASP A 162 0.45 -16.12 14.98
CA ASP A 162 -0.51 -15.62 15.95
C ASP A 162 -1.25 -14.41 15.38
N THR A 163 -2.38 -14.67 14.70
CA THR A 163 -3.14 -13.62 14.04
C THR A 163 -3.79 -12.61 14.99
N ARG A 164 -3.77 -12.87 16.31
CA ARG A 164 -4.22 -11.90 17.33
C ARG A 164 -3.27 -10.72 17.45
N LEU A 165 -2.03 -10.86 16.97
CA LEU A 165 -1.01 -9.81 16.93
C LEU A 165 -1.10 -8.96 15.65
N PHE A 166 -1.94 -9.36 14.70
CA PHE A 166 -2.07 -8.67 13.42
C PHE A 166 -3.04 -7.51 13.51
N GLY A 167 -2.68 -6.42 12.86
CA GLY A 167 -3.55 -5.27 12.70
C GLY A 167 -4.58 -5.44 11.56
N PRO A 168 -5.37 -4.39 11.27
CA PRO A 168 -6.46 -4.46 10.29
C PRO A 168 -5.99 -4.54 8.84
N GLY A 169 -4.71 -4.36 8.57
CA GLY A 169 -4.17 -4.31 7.21
C GLY A 169 -4.54 -3.02 6.47
N GLU A 170 -4.90 -3.17 5.21
CA GLU A 170 -5.41 -2.05 4.42
C GLU A 170 -6.77 -1.61 4.96
N ARG A 171 -6.94 -0.30 5.11
CA ARG A 171 -8.13 0.31 5.68
C ARG A 171 -8.71 1.33 4.73
N ILE A 172 -10.03 1.28 4.51
CA ILE A 172 -10.74 2.27 3.71
C ILE A 172 -11.08 3.48 4.58
N VAL A 173 -10.67 4.65 4.11
CA VAL A 173 -10.97 5.95 4.72
C VAL A 173 -12.02 6.64 3.88
N PHE A 174 -13.17 6.95 4.48
CA PHE A 174 -14.31 7.57 3.80
C PHE A 174 -14.26 9.09 3.96
N GLU A 175 -13.20 9.67 3.43
CA GLU A 175 -12.94 11.10 3.37
C GLU A 175 -12.67 11.52 1.93
N PRO A 176 -12.81 12.81 1.61
CA PRO A 176 -12.53 13.29 0.26
C PRO A 176 -11.08 13.04 -0.16
N TYR A 177 -10.90 12.44 -1.34
CA TYR A 177 -9.64 12.44 -2.06
C TYR A 177 -9.45 13.83 -2.67
N SER A 178 -8.61 14.63 -2.03
CA SER A 178 -8.52 16.06 -2.34
C SER A 178 -7.80 16.34 -3.65
N ARG A 179 -8.08 17.54 -4.22
CA ARG A 179 -7.31 18.06 -5.36
C ARG A 179 -5.81 18.17 -5.04
N GLU A 180 -5.46 18.57 -3.83
CA GLU A 180 -4.08 18.68 -3.37
C GLU A 180 -3.35 17.33 -3.48
N PHE A 181 -3.94 16.25 -2.97
CA PHE A 181 -3.37 14.90 -3.11
C PHE A 181 -3.19 14.47 -4.57
N PHE A 182 -4.15 14.81 -5.42
CA PHE A 182 -4.07 14.51 -6.85
C PHE A 182 -2.93 15.29 -7.52
N ASP A 183 -2.87 16.60 -7.29
CA ASP A 183 -1.90 17.49 -7.93
C ASP A 183 -0.47 17.18 -7.44
N ASP A 184 -0.27 16.92 -6.14
CA ASP A 184 1.01 16.51 -5.57
C ASP A 184 1.49 15.16 -6.14
N SER A 185 0.59 14.19 -6.24
CA SER A 185 0.92 12.90 -6.84
C SER A 185 1.32 13.03 -8.31
N ARG A 186 0.59 13.85 -9.06
CA ARG A 186 0.92 14.15 -10.47
C ARG A 186 2.28 14.84 -10.61
N ALA A 187 2.54 15.84 -9.78
CA ALA A 187 3.80 16.58 -9.79
C ALA A 187 4.98 15.64 -9.50
N TRP A 188 4.86 14.79 -8.49
CA TRP A 188 5.87 13.81 -8.13
C TRP A 188 6.16 12.82 -9.26
N ILE A 189 5.10 12.28 -9.91
CA ILE A 189 5.21 11.35 -11.05
C ILE A 189 5.87 12.03 -12.25
N ALA A 190 5.45 13.28 -12.57
CA ALA A 190 5.94 14.03 -13.71
C ALA A 190 7.44 14.37 -13.57
N GLU A 191 7.86 14.83 -12.39
CA GLU A 191 9.25 15.17 -12.10
C GLU A 191 10.21 13.98 -12.31
N ARG A 192 9.73 12.76 -12.07
CA ARG A 192 10.55 11.54 -12.17
C ARG A 192 10.40 10.79 -13.49
N ASN A 193 9.61 11.31 -14.42
CA ASN A 193 9.35 10.67 -15.72
C ASN A 193 8.98 9.18 -15.61
N ILE A 194 8.13 8.83 -14.63
CA ILE A 194 7.78 7.44 -14.32
C ILE A 194 7.08 6.73 -15.48
N PHE A 195 6.32 7.47 -16.28
CA PHE A 195 5.61 6.92 -17.43
C PHE A 195 6.20 7.40 -18.75
N GLU A 196 6.55 6.48 -19.63
CA GLU A 196 6.91 6.76 -21.02
C GLU A 196 5.73 7.43 -21.73
N GLY A 197 5.94 8.60 -22.35
CA GLY A 197 4.91 9.39 -22.98
C GLY A 197 4.25 10.44 -22.08
N GLY A 198 4.70 10.53 -20.84
CA GLY A 198 4.25 11.56 -19.89
C GLY A 198 2.86 11.28 -19.29
N LEU A 199 2.52 12.09 -18.31
CA LEU A 199 1.15 12.18 -17.80
C LEU A 199 0.37 13.06 -18.80
N GLY A 200 -0.77 12.57 -19.29
CA GLY A 200 -1.68 13.42 -20.08
C GLY A 200 -2.10 14.68 -19.31
N GLU A 201 -2.73 15.61 -20.00
CA GLU A 201 -3.20 16.88 -19.41
C GLU A 201 -4.45 16.74 -18.54
N LEU A 202 -4.81 15.51 -18.10
CA LEU A 202 -6.00 15.22 -17.31
C LEU A 202 -5.99 16.03 -16.00
N THR A 203 -6.99 16.85 -15.80
CA THR A 203 -7.18 17.64 -14.58
C THR A 203 -7.90 16.84 -13.50
N TYR A 204 -7.85 17.32 -12.26
CA TYR A 204 -8.61 16.73 -11.16
C TYR A 204 -10.10 16.57 -11.50
N ASP A 205 -10.74 17.63 -12.04
CA ASP A 205 -12.18 17.61 -12.33
C ASP A 205 -12.56 16.61 -13.44
N GLU A 206 -11.66 16.32 -14.34
CA GLU A 206 -11.84 15.31 -15.40
C GLU A 206 -11.58 13.90 -14.89
N ALA A 207 -10.65 13.75 -13.94
CA ALA A 207 -10.23 12.47 -13.39
C ALA A 207 -11.17 11.92 -12.33
N ILE A 208 -11.95 12.77 -11.67
CA ILE A 208 -12.73 12.43 -10.49
C ILE A 208 -14.19 12.16 -10.83
N VAL A 209 -14.76 11.15 -10.19
CA VAL A 209 -16.21 10.99 -10.04
C VAL A 209 -16.59 11.21 -8.57
N ALA A 210 -17.46 12.18 -8.35
CA ALA A 210 -18.00 12.51 -7.04
C ALA A 210 -19.53 12.33 -7.06
N PRO A 211 -20.05 11.12 -6.83
CA PRO A 211 -21.46 10.91 -6.60
C PRO A 211 -21.89 11.77 -5.42
N LYS A 212 -23.07 12.39 -5.51
CA LYS A 212 -23.62 13.10 -4.36
C LYS A 212 -23.75 12.11 -3.22
N MET A 213 -23.06 12.36 -2.11
CA MET A 213 -23.24 11.54 -0.91
C MET A 213 -24.73 11.53 -0.58
N LEU A 214 -25.35 10.37 -0.58
CA LEU A 214 -26.67 10.21 0.02
C LEU A 214 -26.53 10.68 1.46
N GLU A 215 -27.21 11.77 1.80
CA GLU A 215 -27.27 12.26 3.17
C GLU A 215 -27.61 11.08 4.06
N SER A 216 -26.75 10.83 5.03
CA SER A 216 -27.00 9.80 6.03
C SER A 216 -28.30 10.19 6.73
N THR A 217 -29.37 9.51 6.38
CA THR A 217 -30.62 9.57 7.18
C THR A 217 -30.26 9.14 8.59
N PRO A 218 -30.61 9.92 9.62
CA PRO A 218 -30.19 9.74 11.01
C PRO A 218 -30.56 8.38 11.59
#